data_a1d5496a9291709077dfc8a4fb133ada
#
_entry.id   a1d5496a9291709077dfc8a4fb133ada
#
_cell.length_a   1.000
_cell.length_b   1.000
_cell.length_c   1.000
_cell.angle_alpha   90.00
_cell.angle_beta   90.00
_cell.angle_gamma   90.00
#
_symmetry.space_group_name_H-M   'P 1'
#
loop_
_entity.id
_entity.type
_entity.pdbx_description
1 polymer ?
#
loop_
_entity_poly.entity_id
_entity_poly.type
_entity_poly.pdbx_seq_one_letter_code
_entity_poly.pdbx_strand_id
1 'polypeptide(L)'
;MDGTLLDLNYDNHVWNHALPAAYAQEHSINLEDARSALITHMQEIHGTIDFYSFNYWTAYTKLDIVELHRGYTELIEFRPGAKAFLNWAKRSNKTTIIATNAHPDSIKIKDEVSNISSLVDHVVSSHQYACPKENSSFWQNLKEDYDIDEKKSIFIDDNAPVLDSSKNFGIAYNLIVSRPDSQKPKKTDLPYPAFDHYADICEYLNDGISE
;
A
#
# COMPACT_ATOMS: atom_id res chain seq x y z
N MET A 1 -1.00 -1.09 2.78
CA MET A 1 -1.44 -2.44 2.34
C MET A 1 -0.37 -3.04 1.44
N ASP A 2 -0.23 -2.57 0.23
CA ASP A 2 0.73 -3.02 -0.76
C ASP A 2 2.15 -2.65 -0.33
N GLY A 3 3.13 -3.53 -0.54
CA GLY A 3 4.50 -3.38 -0.03
C GLY A 3 4.64 -3.49 1.49
N THR A 4 3.54 -3.46 2.20
CA THR A 4 3.50 -3.51 3.67
C THR A 4 2.97 -4.87 4.16
N LEU A 5 1.71 -5.17 3.97
CA LEU A 5 1.09 -6.45 4.35
C LEU A 5 1.08 -7.46 3.20
N LEU A 6 0.80 -7.00 2.00
CA LEU A 6 0.89 -7.76 0.76
C LEU A 6 2.19 -7.41 0.03
N ASP A 7 2.75 -8.40 -0.66
CA ASP A 7 3.97 -8.23 -1.45
C ASP A 7 3.72 -7.26 -2.61
N LEU A 8 4.62 -6.29 -2.79
CA LEU A 8 4.53 -5.28 -3.84
C LEU A 8 4.82 -5.85 -5.24
N ASN A 9 5.30 -7.10 -5.33
CA ASN A 9 5.60 -7.76 -6.60
C ASN A 9 4.39 -7.76 -7.54
N TYR A 10 3.18 -8.03 -7.01
CA TYR A 10 1.94 -7.98 -7.78
C TYR A 10 1.74 -6.61 -8.44
N ASP A 11 1.74 -5.53 -7.65
CA ASP A 11 1.52 -4.18 -8.18
C ASP A 11 2.63 -3.76 -9.13
N ASN A 12 3.89 -4.05 -8.78
CA ASN A 12 5.03 -3.78 -9.65
C ASN A 12 4.92 -4.54 -10.98
N HIS A 13 4.45 -5.79 -10.97
CA HIS A 13 4.25 -6.56 -12.20
C HIS A 13 3.18 -5.93 -13.08
N VAL A 14 2.02 -5.61 -12.52
CA VAL A 14 0.91 -5.03 -13.31
C VAL A 14 1.29 -3.66 -13.86
N TRP A 15 1.78 -2.74 -13.02
CA TRP A 15 2.06 -1.36 -13.44
C TRP A 15 3.30 -1.22 -14.33
N ASN A 16 4.35 -2.02 -14.13
CA ASN A 16 5.62 -1.86 -14.84
C ASN A 16 5.82 -2.83 -16.01
N HIS A 17 4.99 -3.89 -16.11
CA HIS A 17 5.11 -4.88 -17.18
C HIS A 17 3.81 -5.08 -17.93
N ALA A 18 2.73 -5.44 -17.27
CA ALA A 18 1.47 -5.76 -17.93
C ALA A 18 0.82 -4.51 -18.57
N LEU A 19 0.73 -3.40 -17.84
CA LEU A 19 0.13 -2.16 -18.34
C LEU A 19 0.90 -1.60 -19.56
N PRO A 20 2.24 -1.46 -19.54
CA PRO A 20 2.95 -0.99 -20.73
C PRO A 20 2.78 -1.90 -21.95
N ALA A 21 2.74 -3.23 -21.75
CA ALA A 21 2.54 -4.17 -22.85
C ALA A 21 1.13 -4.04 -23.45
N ALA A 22 0.09 -3.97 -22.60
CA ALA A 22 -1.28 -3.78 -23.06
C ALA A 22 -1.47 -2.39 -23.74
N TYR A 23 -0.88 -1.33 -23.17
CA TYR A 23 -0.93 0.02 -23.73
C TYR A 23 -0.25 0.10 -25.12
N ALA A 24 0.91 -0.55 -25.26
CA ALA A 24 1.60 -0.64 -26.55
C ALA A 24 0.73 -1.32 -27.63
N GLN A 25 0.05 -2.40 -27.27
CA GLN A 25 -0.85 -3.12 -28.15
C GLN A 25 -2.07 -2.28 -28.55
N GLU A 26 -2.75 -1.67 -27.57
CA GLU A 26 -3.97 -0.87 -27.76
C GLU A 26 -3.69 0.34 -28.68
N HIS A 27 -2.56 1.02 -28.46
CA HIS A 27 -2.22 2.22 -29.21
C HIS A 27 -1.32 1.96 -30.44
N SER A 28 -1.04 0.70 -30.77
CA SER A 28 -0.19 0.30 -31.91
C SER A 28 1.18 1.00 -31.92
N ILE A 29 1.81 1.13 -30.75
CA ILE A 29 3.15 1.70 -30.56
C ILE A 29 4.12 0.62 -30.04
N ASN A 30 5.42 0.87 -30.10
CA ASN A 30 6.39 -0.06 -29.52
C ASN A 30 6.39 0.03 -27.98
N LEU A 31 6.92 -0.99 -27.32
CA LEU A 31 6.91 -1.12 -25.86
C LEU A 31 7.71 0.00 -25.16
N GLU A 32 8.79 0.47 -25.78
CA GLU A 32 9.65 1.51 -25.19
C GLU A 32 8.93 2.87 -25.18
N ASP A 33 8.26 3.22 -26.28
CA ASP A 33 7.43 4.43 -26.35
C ASP A 33 6.27 4.36 -25.36
N ALA A 34 5.62 3.20 -25.23
CA ALA A 34 4.56 2.97 -24.26
C ALA A 34 5.05 3.20 -22.81
N ARG A 35 6.20 2.62 -22.45
CA ARG A 35 6.81 2.82 -21.13
C ARG A 35 7.14 4.28 -20.87
N SER A 36 7.78 4.94 -21.82
CA SER A 36 8.15 6.37 -21.70
C SER A 36 6.92 7.26 -21.51
N ALA A 37 5.86 7.05 -22.29
CA ALA A 37 4.62 7.80 -22.16
C ALA A 37 3.96 7.61 -20.80
N LEU A 38 3.85 6.35 -20.32
CA LEU A 38 3.25 6.04 -19.02
C LEU A 38 4.08 6.58 -17.87
N ILE A 39 5.41 6.46 -17.89
CA ILE A 39 6.30 7.00 -16.85
C ILE A 39 6.18 8.52 -16.78
N THR A 40 6.21 9.21 -17.93
CA THR A 40 6.05 10.68 -17.99
C THR A 40 4.72 11.09 -17.35
N HIS A 41 3.64 10.41 -17.73
CA HIS A 41 2.31 10.74 -17.19
C HIS A 41 2.20 10.41 -15.69
N MET A 42 2.76 9.30 -15.22
CA MET A 42 2.84 8.99 -13.79
C MET A 42 3.55 10.09 -12.99
N GLN A 43 4.62 10.67 -13.54
CA GLN A 43 5.35 11.77 -12.89
C GLN A 43 4.50 13.07 -12.81
N GLU A 44 3.70 13.37 -13.83
CA GLU A 44 2.83 14.54 -13.86
C GLU A 44 1.74 14.50 -12.78
N ILE A 45 1.18 13.32 -12.52
CA ILE A 45 0.06 13.16 -11.57
C ILE A 45 0.51 12.62 -10.21
N HIS A 46 1.83 12.43 -10.00
CA HIS A 46 2.36 11.91 -8.75
C HIS A 46 1.92 12.77 -7.55
N GLY A 47 1.51 12.12 -6.46
CA GLY A 47 1.04 12.79 -5.25
C GLY A 47 -0.43 13.24 -5.29
N THR A 48 -1.14 12.95 -6.37
CA THR A 48 -2.60 13.14 -6.48
C THR A 48 -3.36 11.84 -6.25
N ILE A 49 -4.66 11.91 -5.99
CA ILE A 49 -5.51 10.73 -5.88
C ILE A 49 -5.65 9.98 -7.23
N ASP A 50 -5.53 10.70 -8.34
CA ASP A 50 -5.61 10.15 -9.69
C ASP A 50 -4.48 9.16 -9.98
N PHE A 51 -3.30 9.38 -9.39
CA PHE A 51 -2.18 8.44 -9.47
C PHE A 51 -2.56 7.02 -9.05
N TYR A 52 -3.46 6.89 -8.07
CA TYR A 52 -3.92 5.62 -7.51
C TYR A 52 -5.27 5.15 -8.07
N SER A 53 -5.91 5.93 -8.98
CA SER A 53 -7.27 5.71 -9.43
C SER A 53 -7.36 4.80 -10.66
N PHE A 54 -7.97 3.63 -10.50
CA PHE A 54 -8.26 2.73 -11.65
C PHE A 54 -9.15 3.39 -12.69
N ASN A 55 -10.15 4.20 -12.25
CA ASN A 55 -11.03 4.93 -13.16
C ASN A 55 -10.27 5.93 -14.01
N TYR A 56 -9.33 6.67 -13.39
CA TYR A 56 -8.47 7.61 -14.09
C TYR A 56 -7.62 6.90 -15.14
N TRP A 57 -6.93 5.83 -14.74
CA TRP A 57 -6.06 5.07 -15.64
C TRP A 57 -6.84 4.38 -16.76
N THR A 58 -8.05 3.88 -16.49
CA THR A 58 -8.96 3.36 -17.54
C THR A 58 -9.30 4.43 -18.56
N ALA A 59 -9.65 5.63 -18.10
CA ALA A 59 -9.97 6.75 -18.99
C ALA A 59 -8.76 7.20 -19.82
N TYR A 60 -7.57 7.25 -19.22
CA TYR A 60 -6.34 7.66 -19.88
C TYR A 60 -5.85 6.62 -20.89
N THR A 61 -5.75 5.38 -20.49
CA THR A 61 -5.15 4.31 -21.30
C THR A 61 -6.11 3.67 -22.31
N LYS A 62 -7.44 3.82 -22.11
CA LYS A 62 -8.51 3.12 -22.82
C LYS A 62 -8.53 1.60 -22.56
N LEU A 63 -7.83 1.14 -21.54
CA LEU A 63 -7.78 -0.25 -21.10
C LEU A 63 -8.69 -0.46 -19.89
N ASP A 64 -9.25 -1.65 -19.76
CA ASP A 64 -9.90 -2.07 -18.52
C ASP A 64 -8.84 -2.42 -17.47
N ILE A 65 -8.54 -1.46 -16.58
CA ILE A 65 -7.53 -1.63 -15.53
C ILE A 65 -7.95 -2.69 -14.51
N VAL A 66 -9.25 -2.87 -14.25
CA VAL A 66 -9.75 -3.90 -13.34
C VAL A 66 -9.44 -5.29 -13.92
N GLU A 67 -9.79 -5.53 -15.17
CA GLU A 67 -9.52 -6.81 -15.84
C GLU A 67 -8.02 -7.06 -16.00
N LEU A 68 -7.23 -6.02 -16.29
CA LEU A 68 -5.77 -6.14 -16.33
C LEU A 68 -5.22 -6.64 -14.99
N HIS A 69 -5.67 -6.06 -13.88
CA HIS A 69 -5.28 -6.48 -12.54
C HIS A 69 -5.75 -7.91 -12.20
N ARG A 70 -6.95 -8.29 -12.63
CA ARG A 70 -7.47 -9.65 -12.45
C ARG A 70 -6.66 -10.72 -13.18
N GLY A 71 -6.00 -10.37 -14.26
CA GLY A 71 -5.17 -11.29 -15.04
C GLY A 71 -3.91 -11.79 -14.32
N TYR A 72 -3.57 -11.24 -13.14
CA TYR A 72 -2.30 -11.55 -12.43
C TYR A 72 -2.52 -11.83 -10.93
N THR A 73 -3.71 -12.22 -10.53
CA THR A 73 -4.08 -12.43 -9.12
C THR A 73 -3.29 -13.52 -8.42
N GLU A 74 -2.68 -14.45 -9.17
CA GLU A 74 -1.78 -15.48 -8.65
C GLU A 74 -0.48 -14.91 -8.02
N LEU A 75 -0.15 -13.63 -8.28
CA LEU A 75 0.99 -12.92 -7.67
C LEU A 75 0.64 -12.25 -6.34
N ILE A 76 -0.63 -12.28 -5.93
CA ILE A 76 -1.05 -11.67 -4.66
C ILE A 76 -0.67 -12.58 -3.49
N GLU A 77 0.33 -12.17 -2.74
CA GLU A 77 0.84 -12.91 -1.60
C GLU A 77 1.01 -12.01 -0.37
N PHE A 78 0.88 -12.59 0.83
CA PHE A 78 1.27 -11.90 2.04
C PHE A 78 2.79 -11.80 2.14
N ARG A 79 3.25 -10.66 2.67
CA ARG A 79 4.65 -10.54 3.07
C ARG A 79 4.97 -11.49 4.24
N PRO A 80 6.26 -11.88 4.39
CA PRO A 80 6.69 -12.81 5.44
C PRO A 80 6.24 -12.37 6.84
N GLY A 81 5.42 -13.21 7.47
CA GLY A 81 4.91 -12.99 8.83
C GLY A 81 3.72 -12.03 8.95
N ALA A 82 3.29 -11.33 7.89
CA ALA A 82 2.22 -10.33 7.97
C ALA A 82 0.89 -10.90 8.47
N LYS A 83 0.47 -12.07 7.96
CA LYS A 83 -0.76 -12.73 8.43
C LYS A 83 -0.69 -13.14 9.91
N ALA A 84 0.46 -13.61 10.36
CA ALA A 84 0.68 -13.96 11.77
C ALA A 84 0.64 -12.72 12.67
N PHE A 85 1.24 -11.61 12.20
CA PHE A 85 1.21 -10.31 12.88
C PHE A 85 -0.23 -9.79 13.06
N LEU A 86 -1.05 -9.79 12.01
CA LEU A 86 -2.44 -9.36 12.08
C LEU A 86 -3.25 -10.21 13.07
N ASN A 87 -3.06 -11.52 13.04
CA ASN A 87 -3.68 -12.43 14.02
C ASN A 87 -3.20 -12.16 15.46
N TRP A 88 -1.94 -11.83 15.65
CA TRP A 88 -1.39 -11.42 16.95
C TRP A 88 -2.04 -10.10 17.42
N ALA A 89 -2.09 -9.07 16.58
CA ALA A 89 -2.69 -7.78 16.89
C ALA A 89 -4.16 -7.94 17.33
N LYS A 90 -4.92 -8.74 16.60
CA LYS A 90 -6.33 -9.04 16.93
C LYS A 90 -6.47 -9.70 18.31
N ARG A 91 -5.57 -10.63 18.68
CA ARG A 91 -5.57 -11.27 20.02
C ARG A 91 -5.10 -10.34 21.13
N SER A 92 -4.32 -9.33 20.81
CA SER A 92 -3.78 -8.34 21.75
C SER A 92 -4.75 -7.18 22.03
N ASN A 93 -6.00 -7.29 21.60
CA ASN A 93 -7.03 -6.26 21.79
C ASN A 93 -6.60 -4.88 21.24
N LYS A 94 -5.86 -4.88 20.13
CA LYS A 94 -5.44 -3.66 19.43
C LYS A 94 -6.37 -3.43 18.24
N THR A 95 -6.86 -2.19 18.09
CA THR A 95 -7.57 -1.81 16.86
C THR A 95 -6.61 -1.79 15.69
N THR A 96 -6.97 -2.49 14.63
CA THR A 96 -6.16 -2.65 13.42
C THR A 96 -6.86 -2.01 12.23
N ILE A 97 -6.18 -1.07 11.57
CA ILE A 97 -6.71 -0.34 10.41
C ILE A 97 -5.73 -0.48 9.26
N ILE A 98 -6.20 -0.98 8.12
CA ILE A 98 -5.49 -0.84 6.86
C ILE A 98 -5.83 0.53 6.29
N ALA A 99 -4.85 1.45 6.29
CA ALA A 99 -4.91 2.75 5.62
C ALA A 99 -4.11 2.65 4.32
N THR A 100 -4.76 2.78 3.16
CA THR A 100 -4.13 2.52 1.86
C THR A 100 -4.53 3.55 0.81
N ASN A 101 -3.60 3.86 -0.13
CA ASN A 101 -3.90 4.65 -1.31
C ASN A 101 -4.56 3.81 -2.43
N ALA A 102 -4.64 2.49 -2.28
CA ALA A 102 -5.21 1.61 -3.29
C ALA A 102 -6.67 1.96 -3.62
N HIS A 103 -6.99 1.92 -4.91
CA HIS A 103 -8.37 2.07 -5.39
C HIS A 103 -9.29 1.00 -4.79
N PRO A 104 -10.57 1.29 -4.52
CA PRO A 104 -11.50 0.30 -3.98
C PRO A 104 -11.56 -1.02 -4.77
N ASP A 105 -11.50 -0.97 -6.09
CA ASP A 105 -11.47 -2.19 -6.92
C ASP A 105 -10.16 -2.98 -6.74
N SER A 106 -9.01 -2.30 -6.56
CA SER A 106 -7.75 -2.98 -6.22
C SER A 106 -7.84 -3.70 -4.88
N ILE A 107 -8.41 -3.03 -3.87
CA ILE A 107 -8.64 -3.63 -2.55
C ILE A 107 -9.54 -4.87 -2.69
N LYS A 108 -10.63 -4.76 -3.45
CA LYS A 108 -11.56 -5.87 -3.69
C LYS A 108 -10.88 -7.06 -4.33
N ILE A 109 -10.10 -6.85 -5.40
CA ILE A 109 -9.35 -7.93 -6.08
C ILE A 109 -8.41 -8.63 -5.11
N LYS A 110 -7.65 -7.86 -4.33
CA LYS A 110 -6.70 -8.39 -3.36
C LYS A 110 -7.39 -9.13 -2.22
N ASP A 111 -8.52 -8.64 -1.76
CA ASP A 111 -9.30 -9.27 -0.69
C ASP A 111 -9.96 -10.59 -1.14
N GLU A 112 -10.46 -10.68 -2.36
CA GLU A 112 -11.01 -11.90 -2.95
C GLU A 112 -10.00 -13.08 -2.91
N VAL A 113 -8.69 -12.80 -3.00
CA VAL A 113 -7.62 -13.81 -2.95
C VAL A 113 -7.09 -14.02 -1.53
N SER A 114 -6.79 -12.93 -0.82
CA SER A 114 -6.07 -12.97 0.45
C SER A 114 -6.97 -13.06 1.69
N ASN A 115 -8.23 -12.65 1.55
CA ASN A 115 -9.18 -12.45 2.65
C ASN A 115 -8.62 -11.54 3.76
N ILE A 116 -7.83 -10.53 3.36
CA ILE A 116 -7.09 -9.67 4.29
C ILE A 116 -8.03 -8.82 5.15
N SER A 117 -9.19 -8.43 4.63
CA SER A 117 -10.19 -7.64 5.37
C SER A 117 -10.70 -8.36 6.61
N SER A 118 -10.77 -9.70 6.59
CA SER A 118 -11.18 -10.48 7.76
C SER A 118 -10.17 -10.50 8.91
N LEU A 119 -8.94 -10.06 8.65
CA LEU A 119 -7.83 -10.07 9.61
C LEU A 119 -7.67 -8.73 10.35
N VAL A 120 -8.44 -7.70 9.99
CA VAL A 120 -8.37 -6.35 10.55
C VAL A 120 -9.75 -5.86 10.95
N ASP A 121 -9.80 -4.78 11.73
CA ASP A 121 -11.08 -4.19 12.14
C ASP A 121 -11.63 -3.25 11.05
N HIS A 122 -10.74 -2.52 10.34
CA HIS A 122 -11.14 -1.58 9.31
C HIS A 122 -10.18 -1.59 8.11
N VAL A 123 -10.74 -1.34 6.91
CA VAL A 123 -10.00 -1.08 5.69
C VAL A 123 -10.45 0.26 5.13
N VAL A 124 -9.51 1.21 5.04
CA VAL A 124 -9.78 2.59 4.64
C VAL A 124 -8.94 2.93 3.41
N SER A 125 -9.62 3.17 2.29
CA SER A 125 -8.99 3.70 1.09
C SER A 125 -8.91 5.22 1.15
N SER A 126 -7.80 5.79 0.72
CA SER A 126 -7.66 7.25 0.56
C SER A 126 -8.66 7.85 -0.42
N HIS A 127 -9.22 7.04 -1.31
CA HIS A 127 -10.32 7.41 -2.20
C HIS A 127 -11.61 7.79 -1.44
N GLN A 128 -11.83 7.25 -0.23
CA GLN A 128 -12.94 7.65 0.63
C GLN A 128 -12.89 9.14 0.99
N TYR A 129 -11.67 9.69 1.12
CA TYR A 129 -11.44 11.10 1.46
C TYR A 129 -11.01 11.94 0.25
N ALA A 130 -10.96 11.36 -0.94
CA ALA A 130 -10.43 11.99 -2.16
C ALA A 130 -9.04 12.65 -1.93
N CYS A 131 -8.23 12.08 -1.07
CA CYS A 131 -6.99 12.67 -0.58
C CYS A 131 -5.96 11.58 -0.26
N PRO A 132 -4.78 11.54 -0.91
CA PRO A 132 -3.78 10.51 -0.67
C PRO A 132 -3.13 10.64 0.71
N LYS A 133 -2.55 9.56 1.22
CA LYS A 133 -1.91 9.47 2.55
C LYS A 133 -0.74 10.44 2.75
N GLU A 134 -0.14 10.92 1.69
CA GLU A 134 0.90 11.95 1.70
C GLU A 134 0.38 13.31 2.17
N ASN A 135 -0.93 13.52 2.16
CA ASN A 135 -1.58 14.76 2.58
C ASN A 135 -2.10 14.66 4.03
N SER A 136 -1.89 15.71 4.81
CA SER A 136 -2.31 15.78 6.22
C SER A 136 -3.83 15.64 6.42
N SER A 137 -4.64 16.06 5.45
CA SER A 137 -6.10 15.95 5.50
C SER A 137 -6.57 14.49 5.56
N PHE A 138 -5.82 13.56 4.95
CA PHE A 138 -6.11 12.14 5.08
C PHE A 138 -6.09 11.68 6.54
N TRP A 139 -5.05 12.07 7.27
CA TRP A 139 -4.85 11.69 8.67
C TRP A 139 -5.87 12.33 9.60
N GLN A 140 -6.28 13.58 9.32
CA GLN A 140 -7.34 14.26 10.07
C GLN A 140 -8.66 13.52 9.94
N ASN A 141 -9.09 13.22 8.71
CA ASN A 141 -10.33 12.47 8.45
C ASN A 141 -10.26 11.05 9.08
N LEU A 142 -9.12 10.37 8.94
CA LEU A 142 -8.94 9.05 9.52
C LEU A 142 -9.04 9.08 11.05
N LYS A 143 -8.49 10.10 11.71
CA LYS A 143 -8.60 10.28 13.15
C LYS A 143 -10.04 10.55 13.59
N GLU A 144 -10.77 11.40 12.86
CA GLU A 144 -12.16 11.74 13.16
C GLU A 144 -13.09 10.52 13.02
N ASP A 145 -12.91 9.73 11.94
CA ASP A 145 -13.78 8.58 11.68
C ASP A 145 -13.52 7.38 12.62
N TYR A 146 -12.27 7.22 13.11
CA TYR A 146 -11.86 6.03 13.85
C TYR A 146 -11.30 6.30 15.26
N ASP A 147 -11.43 7.51 15.77
CA ASP A 147 -11.00 7.93 17.12
C ASP A 147 -9.54 7.52 17.42
N ILE A 148 -8.64 7.83 16.50
CA ILE A 148 -7.23 7.44 16.61
C ILE A 148 -6.53 8.29 17.67
N ASP A 149 -5.93 7.63 18.67
CA ASP A 149 -4.96 8.25 19.59
C ASP A 149 -3.57 8.19 18.92
N GLU A 150 -3.14 9.29 18.32
CA GLU A 150 -1.87 9.38 17.61
C GLU A 150 -0.65 9.08 18.51
N LYS A 151 -0.77 9.29 19.83
CA LYS A 151 0.31 9.04 20.78
C LYS A 151 0.47 7.57 21.15
N LYS A 152 -0.55 6.75 20.89
CA LYS A 152 -0.58 5.32 21.17
C LYS A 152 -0.64 4.47 19.90
N SER A 153 -0.53 5.11 18.74
CA SER A 153 -0.62 4.46 17.45
C SER A 153 0.75 4.19 16.85
N ILE A 154 0.85 3.04 16.18
CA ILE A 154 1.97 2.67 15.31
C ILE A 154 1.48 2.68 13.87
N PHE A 155 2.22 3.30 12.98
CA PHE A 155 1.99 3.27 11.56
C PHE A 155 3.15 2.57 10.84
N ILE A 156 2.82 1.66 9.96
CA ILE A 156 3.76 0.82 9.21
C ILE A 156 3.49 1.02 7.72
N ASP A 157 4.51 1.42 6.98
CA ASP A 157 4.42 1.62 5.54
C ASP A 157 5.75 1.29 4.85
N ASP A 158 5.77 1.16 3.54
CA ASP A 158 6.98 0.97 2.74
C ASP A 158 7.45 2.26 2.04
N ASN A 159 6.67 3.34 2.16
CA ASN A 159 6.89 4.62 1.51
C ASN A 159 7.25 5.72 2.53
N ALA A 160 8.48 6.24 2.45
CA ALA A 160 8.98 7.27 3.36
C ALA A 160 8.16 8.58 3.33
N PRO A 161 7.75 9.17 2.18
CA PRO A 161 6.85 10.31 2.12
C PRO A 161 5.53 10.14 2.87
N VAL A 162 4.95 8.95 2.87
CA VAL A 162 3.73 8.63 3.63
C VAL A 162 4.03 8.60 5.14
N LEU A 163 5.17 8.02 5.54
CA LEU A 163 5.63 8.03 6.93
C LEU A 163 5.94 9.45 7.42
N ASP A 164 6.52 10.31 6.57
CA ASP A 164 6.73 11.72 6.89
C ASP A 164 5.40 12.44 7.15
N SER A 165 4.39 12.21 6.33
CA SER A 165 3.05 12.77 6.53
C SER A 165 2.42 12.29 7.83
N SER A 166 2.47 10.99 8.12
CA SER A 166 1.99 10.38 9.35
C SER A 166 2.68 10.95 10.59
N LYS A 167 4.01 11.05 10.56
CA LYS A 167 4.83 11.62 11.64
C LYS A 167 4.51 13.10 11.87
N ASN A 168 4.38 13.89 10.80
CA ASN A 168 4.03 15.30 10.90
C ASN A 168 2.61 15.50 11.46
N PHE A 169 1.70 14.59 11.20
CA PHE A 169 0.37 14.56 11.82
C PHE A 169 0.45 14.26 13.33
N GLY A 170 1.44 13.51 13.79
CA GLY A 170 1.69 13.25 15.20
C GLY A 170 1.65 11.77 15.61
N ILE A 171 1.54 10.83 14.67
CA ILE A 171 1.64 9.39 14.98
C ILE A 171 3.00 9.11 15.62
N ALA A 172 2.97 8.56 16.84
CA ALA A 172 4.16 8.44 17.69
C ALA A 172 5.18 7.45 17.14
N TYR A 173 4.74 6.33 16.58
CA TYR A 173 5.62 5.26 16.13
C TYR A 173 5.44 5.02 14.63
N ASN A 174 6.53 5.20 13.88
CA ASN A 174 6.54 5.03 12.43
C ASN A 174 7.62 4.03 12.05
N LEU A 175 7.26 2.94 11.38
CA LEU A 175 8.15 1.88 10.93
C LEU A 175 8.13 1.74 9.42
N ILE A 176 9.30 1.48 8.83
CA ILE A 176 9.41 1.28 7.39
C ILE A 176 9.71 -0.19 7.05
N VAL A 177 9.03 -0.68 6.03
CA VAL A 177 9.32 -2.00 5.46
C VAL A 177 10.56 -1.92 4.57
N SER A 178 11.57 -2.72 4.87
CA SER A 178 12.85 -2.67 4.13
C SER A 178 12.84 -3.46 2.82
N ARG A 179 11.99 -4.47 2.68
CA ARG A 179 11.83 -5.24 1.44
C ARG A 179 10.35 -5.34 1.06
N PRO A 180 9.75 -4.28 0.48
CA PRO A 180 8.34 -4.30 0.10
C PRO A 180 8.03 -5.28 -1.04
N ASP A 181 8.98 -5.55 -1.92
CA ASP A 181 8.91 -6.44 -3.07
C ASP A 181 9.91 -7.60 -2.87
N SER A 182 9.41 -8.82 -2.79
CA SER A 182 10.22 -10.03 -2.57
C SER A 182 11.21 -10.32 -3.71
N GLN A 183 10.92 -9.81 -4.90
CA GLN A 183 11.78 -9.99 -6.09
C GLN A 183 12.92 -8.95 -6.15
N LYS A 184 12.93 -7.98 -5.23
CA LYS A 184 13.95 -6.92 -5.18
C LYS A 184 14.84 -7.06 -3.94
N PRO A 185 16.08 -6.51 -3.99
CA PRO A 185 16.94 -6.47 -2.84
C PRO A 185 16.34 -5.63 -1.71
N LYS A 186 16.74 -5.94 -0.49
CA LYS A 186 16.42 -5.14 0.69
C LYS A 186 16.97 -3.71 0.53
N LYS A 187 16.13 -2.72 0.82
CA LYS A 187 16.53 -1.30 0.86
C LYS A 187 17.42 -1.06 2.07
N THR A 188 18.45 -0.25 1.91
CA THR A 188 19.36 0.24 2.96
C THR A 188 19.17 1.73 3.17
N ASP A 189 19.79 2.28 4.21
CA ASP A 189 19.81 3.73 4.51
C ASP A 189 18.40 4.35 4.60
N LEU A 190 17.49 3.63 5.26
CA LEU A 190 16.11 4.04 5.42
C LEU A 190 15.97 5.08 6.55
N PRO A 191 15.09 6.11 6.38
CA PRO A 191 14.97 7.22 7.33
C PRO A 191 14.17 6.89 8.60
N TYR A 192 13.60 5.68 8.70
CA TYR A 192 12.81 5.19 9.81
C TYR A 192 13.34 3.85 10.33
N PRO A 193 13.05 3.47 11.59
CA PRO A 193 13.30 2.12 12.07
C PRO A 193 12.68 1.10 11.10
N ALA A 194 13.54 0.20 10.59
CA ALA A 194 13.21 -0.66 9.47
C ALA A 194 13.18 -2.13 9.87
N PHE A 195 12.28 -2.89 9.30
CA PHE A 195 12.19 -4.33 9.47
C PHE A 195 11.93 -5.03 8.14
N ASP A 196 12.20 -6.33 8.08
CA ASP A 196 11.91 -7.18 6.93
C ASP A 196 10.84 -8.24 7.26
N HIS A 197 10.89 -8.83 8.42
CA HIS A 197 9.96 -9.87 8.86
C HIS A 197 9.12 -9.39 10.03
N TYR A 198 7.81 -9.64 9.98
CA TYR A 198 6.88 -9.19 11.02
C TYR A 198 7.08 -9.84 12.41
N ALA A 199 7.79 -10.97 12.49
CA ALA A 199 8.16 -11.57 13.76
C ALA A 199 9.01 -10.62 14.62
N ASP A 200 9.91 -9.84 13.97
CA ASP A 200 10.78 -8.89 14.66
C ASP A 200 9.97 -7.82 15.42
N ILE A 201 8.85 -7.38 14.85
CA ILE A 201 7.95 -6.40 15.49
C ILE A 201 7.20 -7.02 16.67
N CYS A 202 6.72 -8.25 16.54
CA CYS A 202 6.01 -8.93 17.61
C CYS A 202 6.88 -9.11 18.85
N GLU A 203 8.16 -9.47 18.68
CA GLU A 203 9.13 -9.60 19.77
C GLU A 203 9.32 -8.23 20.46
N TYR A 204 9.61 -7.19 19.70
CA TYR A 204 9.80 -5.83 20.22
C TYR A 204 8.59 -5.32 21.01
N LEU A 205 7.37 -5.55 20.51
CA LEU A 205 6.14 -5.08 21.17
C LEU A 205 5.79 -5.90 22.42
N ASN A 206 6.15 -7.18 22.46
CA ASN A 206 5.94 -8.02 23.65
C ASN A 206 6.91 -7.64 24.78
N ASP A 207 8.17 -7.35 24.47
CA ASP A 207 9.18 -6.95 25.45
C ASP A 207 8.89 -5.55 26.04
N GLY A 208 8.30 -4.63 25.24
CA GLY A 208 7.95 -3.28 25.67
C GLY A 208 6.63 -3.19 26.48
N ILE A 209 5.85 -4.27 26.56
CA ILE A 209 4.60 -4.32 27.36
C ILE A 209 4.87 -4.86 28.78
N SER A 210 6.09 -5.31 29.04
CA SER A 210 6.50 -5.90 30.33
C SER A 210 7.07 -4.88 31.33
N GLU A 211 7.06 -3.59 31.02
CA GLU A 211 7.34 -2.46 31.91
C GLU A 211 6.08 -1.58 32.13
#